data_1f3b8342ff6a9966cc784a380110f03e
#
_entry.id   1f3b8342ff6a9966cc784a380110f03e
#
_cell.length_a   1.000
_cell.length_b   1.000
_cell.length_c   1.000
_cell.angle_alpha   90.00
_cell.angle_beta   90.00
_cell.angle_gamma   90.00
#
_symmetry.space_group_name_H-M   'P 1'
#
loop_
_entity.id
_entity.type
_entity.pdbx_description
1 polymer ?
#
loop_
_entity_poly.entity_id
_entity_poly.type
_entity_poly.pdbx_seq_one_letter_code
_entity_poly.pdbx_strand_id
1 'polypeptide(L)'
;EEGFLERRGNDIVGLLTYHIDERGMEVLTLNSTLEGQGIGSSLMLSAIDRARERGCEKIWITTTNDRLRVIDFHQRVGFRMMKINLGVVDEARAIKPQIPLVGERGVPIHDEIVLELEIEPYLDTLGSEGNDSV
;
A
#
# COMPACT_ATOMS: atom_id res chain seq x y z
N GLU A 1 -5.10 14.33 -3.20
CA GLU A 1 -4.42 13.42 -2.27
C GLU A 1 -4.95 13.63 -0.86
N GLU A 2 -5.27 12.55 -0.18
CA GLU A 2 -5.76 12.54 1.18
C GLU A 2 -4.89 11.59 2.01
N GLY A 3 -5.15 11.53 3.32
CA GLY A 3 -4.34 10.65 4.15
C GLY A 3 -4.82 10.53 5.58
N PHE A 4 -4.08 9.74 6.33
CA PHE A 4 -4.29 9.49 7.74
C PHE A 4 -2.99 9.70 8.50
N LEU A 5 -3.09 10.25 9.70
CA LEU A 5 -1.97 10.44 10.60
C LEU A 5 -2.19 9.64 11.87
N GLU A 6 -1.11 9.10 12.40
CA GLU A 6 -1.09 8.50 13.73
C GLU A 6 -0.23 9.39 14.64
N ARG A 7 -0.76 9.74 15.81
CA ARG A 7 -0.04 10.58 16.79
C ARG A 7 0.19 9.84 18.08
N ARG A 8 1.32 10.10 18.70
CA ARG A 8 1.62 9.69 20.06
C ARG A 8 2.08 10.93 20.81
N GLY A 9 1.22 11.47 21.70
CA GLY A 9 1.48 12.77 22.31
C GLY A 9 1.50 13.88 21.25
N ASN A 10 2.60 14.63 21.18
CA ASN A 10 2.77 15.69 20.19
C ASN A 10 3.48 15.21 18.91
N ASP A 11 3.91 13.96 18.88
CA ASP A 11 4.68 13.43 17.77
C ASP A 11 3.79 12.76 16.74
N ILE A 12 4.08 12.98 15.47
CA ILE A 12 3.47 12.23 14.38
C ILE A 12 4.33 10.99 14.18
N VAL A 13 3.76 9.82 14.43
CA VAL A 13 4.49 8.56 14.37
C VAL A 13 4.12 7.72 13.16
N GLY A 14 3.12 8.12 12.40
CA GLY A 14 2.74 7.41 11.19
C GLY A 14 1.99 8.28 10.22
N LEU A 15 2.11 7.97 8.94
CA LEU A 15 1.45 8.68 7.86
C LEU A 15 1.12 7.70 6.73
N LEU A 16 -0.11 7.77 6.26
CA LEU A 16 -0.52 7.07 5.03
C LEU A 16 -1.21 8.11 4.15
N THR A 17 -0.79 8.22 2.89
CA THR A 17 -1.48 9.06 1.91
C THR A 17 -1.98 8.20 0.76
N TYR A 18 -3.06 8.65 0.14
CA TYR A 18 -3.67 7.89 -0.94
C TYR A 18 -4.33 8.82 -1.95
N HIS A 19 -4.65 8.24 -3.10
CA HIS A 19 -5.41 8.90 -4.17
C HIS A 19 -6.51 7.95 -4.62
N ILE A 20 -7.72 8.47 -4.84
CA ILE A 20 -8.84 7.67 -5.33
C ILE A 20 -9.25 8.20 -6.70
N ASP A 21 -9.43 7.29 -7.65
CA ASP A 21 -10.00 7.59 -8.96
C ASP A 21 -10.90 6.40 -9.35
N GLU A 22 -11.34 6.36 -10.62
CA GLU A 22 -12.25 5.31 -11.08
C GLU A 22 -11.64 3.90 -11.03
N ARG A 23 -10.32 3.79 -10.90
CA ARG A 23 -9.65 2.49 -10.79
C ARG A 23 -9.67 1.94 -9.36
N GLY A 24 -9.84 2.81 -8.37
CA GLY A 24 -9.82 2.47 -6.96
C GLY A 24 -8.92 3.38 -6.16
N MET A 25 -8.36 2.84 -5.07
CA MET A 25 -7.47 3.62 -4.19
C MET A 25 -6.01 3.21 -4.42
N GLU A 26 -5.17 4.18 -4.70
CA GLU A 26 -3.73 3.99 -4.72
C GLU A 26 -3.13 4.55 -3.43
N VAL A 27 -2.41 3.72 -2.68
CA VAL A 27 -1.66 4.18 -1.52
C VAL A 27 -0.33 4.73 -2.02
N LEU A 28 -0.09 6.01 -1.75
CA LEU A 28 1.09 6.72 -2.23
C LEU A 28 2.24 6.64 -1.25
N THR A 29 1.95 6.78 0.04
CA THR A 29 2.96 6.66 1.09
C THR A 29 2.40 5.90 2.28
N LEU A 30 3.25 5.17 2.95
CA LEU A 30 2.95 4.55 4.23
C LEU A 30 4.25 4.50 5.03
N ASN A 31 4.34 5.34 6.06
CA ASN A 31 5.53 5.46 6.89
C ASN A 31 5.18 5.36 8.36
N SER A 32 6.05 4.73 9.12
CA SER A 32 5.95 4.65 10.56
C SER A 32 7.33 4.85 11.15
N THR A 33 7.42 5.68 12.19
CA THR A 33 8.70 5.93 12.89
C THR A 33 8.94 4.95 14.02
N LEU A 34 7.91 4.20 14.42
CA LEU A 34 7.98 3.22 15.51
C LEU A 34 7.65 1.84 14.97
N GLU A 35 8.65 1.00 14.81
CA GLU A 35 8.45 -0.37 14.35
C GLU A 35 7.84 -1.23 15.45
N GLY A 36 7.07 -2.24 15.07
CA GLY A 36 6.51 -3.20 16.00
C GLY A 36 5.39 -2.70 16.88
N GLN A 37 4.86 -1.49 16.59
CA GLN A 37 3.77 -0.89 17.36
C GLN A 37 2.41 -1.02 16.69
N GLY A 38 2.34 -1.70 15.54
CA GLY A 38 1.08 -1.87 14.82
C GLY A 38 0.59 -0.62 14.11
N ILE A 39 1.41 0.42 13.98
CA ILE A 39 1.00 1.69 13.40
C ILE A 39 0.68 1.54 11.92
N GLY A 40 1.53 0.86 11.17
CA GLY A 40 1.30 0.61 9.75
C GLY A 40 0.01 -0.16 9.52
N SER A 41 -0.24 -1.19 10.32
CA SER A 41 -1.46 -1.99 10.23
C SER A 41 -2.70 -1.17 10.54
N SER A 42 -2.63 -0.32 11.57
CA SER A 42 -3.73 0.56 11.94
C SER A 42 -4.07 1.55 10.83
N LEU A 43 -3.03 2.16 10.23
CA LEU A 43 -3.21 3.09 9.12
C LEU A 43 -3.81 2.38 7.90
N MET A 44 -3.33 1.18 7.60
CA MET A 44 -3.85 0.42 6.47
C MET A 44 -5.31 0.01 6.70
N LEU A 45 -5.70 -0.35 7.91
CA LEU A 45 -7.10 -0.63 8.22
C LEU A 45 -7.97 0.59 7.98
N SER A 46 -7.50 1.78 8.36
CA SER A 46 -8.22 3.03 8.08
C SER A 46 -8.38 3.25 6.57
N ALA A 47 -7.34 2.95 5.80
CA ALA A 47 -7.40 3.08 4.35
C ALA A 47 -8.40 2.09 3.74
N ILE A 48 -8.41 0.85 4.23
CA ILE A 48 -9.36 -0.18 3.76
C ILE A 48 -10.79 0.26 4.04
N ASP A 49 -11.06 0.76 5.24
CA ASP A 49 -12.39 1.26 5.59
C ASP A 49 -12.79 2.43 4.70
N ARG A 50 -11.88 3.37 4.44
CA ARG A 50 -12.15 4.49 3.55
C ARG A 50 -12.43 4.04 2.13
N ALA A 51 -11.65 3.08 1.63
CA ALA A 51 -11.86 2.54 0.29
C ALA A 51 -13.23 1.89 0.18
N ARG A 52 -13.63 1.13 1.20
CA ARG A 52 -14.94 0.49 1.24
C ARG A 52 -16.06 1.53 1.27
N GLU A 53 -15.93 2.56 2.09
CA GLU A 53 -16.90 3.66 2.17
C GLU A 53 -17.07 4.39 0.83
N ARG A 54 -15.97 4.55 0.10
CA ARG A 54 -15.96 5.26 -1.18
C ARG A 54 -16.32 4.37 -2.36
N GLY A 55 -16.64 3.10 -2.11
CA GLY A 55 -17.01 2.17 -3.16
C GLY A 55 -15.87 1.71 -4.05
N CYS A 56 -14.63 1.81 -3.57
CA CYS A 56 -13.48 1.30 -4.30
C CYS A 56 -13.50 -0.22 -4.32
N GLU A 57 -13.22 -0.81 -5.48
CA GLU A 57 -13.16 -2.26 -5.61
C GLU A 57 -11.80 -2.81 -5.23
N LYS A 58 -10.78 -1.96 -5.25
CA LYS A 58 -9.42 -2.39 -4.89
C LYS A 58 -8.58 -1.24 -4.35
N ILE A 59 -7.55 -1.64 -3.60
CA ILE A 59 -6.45 -0.78 -3.18
C ILE A 59 -5.20 -1.36 -3.82
N TRP A 60 -4.30 -0.51 -4.30
CA TRP A 60 -3.01 -0.99 -4.77
C TRP A 60 -1.88 -0.11 -4.31
N ILE A 61 -0.69 -0.68 -4.33
CA ILE A 61 0.56 0.03 -4.11
C ILE A 61 1.54 -0.36 -5.20
N THR A 62 2.48 0.52 -5.48
CA THR A 62 3.61 0.24 -6.35
C THR A 62 4.88 0.46 -5.54
N THR A 63 5.78 -0.51 -5.54
CA THR A 63 7.04 -0.41 -4.83
C THR A 63 8.16 -1.00 -5.69
N THR A 64 9.41 -0.77 -5.30
CA THR A 64 10.53 -1.32 -6.04
C THR A 64 10.95 -2.68 -5.48
N ASN A 65 11.65 -3.46 -6.30
CA ASN A 65 12.00 -4.86 -6.00
C ASN A 65 12.90 -5.03 -4.77
N ASP A 66 13.57 -3.97 -4.34
CA ASP A 66 14.44 -4.00 -3.16
C ASP A 66 13.70 -3.82 -1.84
N ARG A 67 12.47 -3.32 -1.88
CA ARG A 67 11.70 -2.98 -0.69
C ARG A 67 11.01 -4.20 -0.10
N LEU A 68 11.80 -5.15 0.38
CA LEU A 68 11.29 -6.44 0.84
C LEU A 68 10.35 -6.34 2.04
N ARG A 69 10.60 -5.39 2.95
CA ARG A 69 9.73 -5.19 4.10
C ARG A 69 8.35 -4.66 3.69
N VAL A 70 8.32 -3.79 2.69
CA VAL A 70 7.07 -3.25 2.15
C VAL A 70 6.26 -4.38 1.51
N ILE A 71 6.93 -5.20 0.71
CA ILE A 71 6.30 -6.34 0.04
C ILE A 71 5.77 -7.34 1.06
N ASP A 72 6.58 -7.68 2.05
CA ASP A 72 6.19 -8.61 3.11
C ASP A 72 4.98 -8.09 3.90
N PHE A 73 5.04 -6.83 4.34
CA PHE A 73 3.96 -6.23 5.11
C PHE A 73 2.63 -6.29 4.35
N HIS A 74 2.64 -5.88 3.10
CA HIS A 74 1.40 -5.82 2.32
C HIS A 74 0.84 -7.21 2.03
N GLN A 75 1.71 -8.20 1.80
CA GLN A 75 1.24 -9.57 1.62
C GLN A 75 0.61 -10.11 2.90
N ARG A 76 1.14 -9.77 4.07
CA ARG A 76 0.56 -10.17 5.35
C ARG A 76 -0.82 -9.56 5.58
N VAL A 77 -1.03 -8.34 5.12
CA VAL A 77 -2.36 -7.70 5.17
C VAL A 77 -3.35 -8.40 4.24
N GLY A 78 -2.88 -9.00 3.17
CA GLY A 78 -3.72 -9.69 2.20
C GLY A 78 -3.56 -9.21 0.77
N PHE A 79 -2.65 -8.26 0.52
CA PHE A 79 -2.34 -7.84 -0.84
C PHE A 79 -1.66 -8.98 -1.59
N ARG A 80 -1.87 -9.00 -2.90
CA ARG A 80 -1.22 -9.98 -3.78
C ARG A 80 -0.37 -9.25 -4.80
N MET A 81 0.77 -9.86 -5.15
CA MET A 81 1.60 -9.34 -6.23
C MET A 81 0.89 -9.62 -7.54
N MET A 82 0.51 -8.56 -8.25
CA MET A 82 -0.30 -8.66 -9.46
C MET A 82 0.50 -8.39 -10.73
N LYS A 83 1.57 -7.62 -10.62
CA LYS A 83 2.30 -7.20 -11.81
C LYS A 83 3.73 -6.86 -11.46
N ILE A 84 4.65 -7.18 -12.36
CA ILE A 84 6.04 -6.74 -12.30
C ILE A 84 6.31 -5.94 -13.57
N ASN A 85 6.76 -4.69 -13.38
CA ASN A 85 7.17 -3.83 -14.49
C ASN A 85 8.68 -3.94 -14.62
N LEU A 86 9.12 -4.83 -15.46
CA LEU A 86 10.54 -5.15 -15.62
C LEU A 86 11.32 -3.97 -16.20
N GLY A 87 12.42 -3.64 -15.53
CA GLY A 87 13.38 -2.64 -16.02
C GLY A 87 12.90 -1.21 -15.96
N VAL A 88 11.73 -0.94 -15.38
CA VAL A 88 11.17 0.43 -15.38
C VAL A 88 12.02 1.39 -14.56
N VAL A 89 12.70 0.92 -13.52
CA VAL A 89 13.58 1.76 -12.71
C VAL A 89 14.85 2.08 -13.47
N ASP A 90 15.37 1.13 -14.25
CA ASP A 90 16.53 1.35 -15.10
C ASP A 90 16.24 2.42 -16.15
N GLU A 91 15.04 2.36 -16.75
CA GLU A 91 14.60 3.37 -17.71
C GLU A 91 14.47 4.75 -17.04
N ALA A 92 13.89 4.80 -15.84
CA ALA A 92 13.77 6.04 -15.10
C ALA A 92 15.14 6.60 -14.74
N ARG A 93 16.10 5.74 -14.42
CA ARG A 93 17.47 6.15 -14.07
C ARG A 93 18.19 6.77 -15.25
N ALA A 94 17.87 6.35 -16.47
CA ALA A 94 18.45 6.96 -17.67
C ALA A 94 18.06 8.44 -17.78
N ILE A 95 16.89 8.82 -17.25
CA ILE A 95 16.40 10.20 -17.23
C ILE A 95 16.86 10.92 -15.96
N LYS A 96 16.83 10.20 -14.82
CA LYS A 96 17.23 10.72 -13.52
C LYS A 96 18.36 9.89 -12.94
N PRO A 97 19.62 10.20 -13.31
CA PRO A 97 20.78 9.39 -12.89
C PRO A 97 20.99 9.31 -11.39
N GLN A 98 20.38 10.20 -10.61
CA GLN A 98 20.48 10.19 -9.15
C GLN A 98 19.69 9.06 -8.49
N ILE A 99 18.84 8.34 -9.22
CA ILE A 99 18.14 7.18 -8.67
C ILE A 99 19.19 6.12 -8.30
N PRO A 100 19.23 5.64 -7.05
CA PRO A 100 20.27 4.69 -6.63
C PRO A 100 20.25 3.40 -7.44
N LEU A 101 21.43 2.84 -7.66
CA LEU A 101 21.58 1.53 -8.31
C LEU A 101 21.24 0.39 -7.38
N VAL A 102 21.47 0.59 -6.09
CA VAL A 102 21.32 -0.43 -5.06
C VAL A 102 20.50 0.15 -3.93
N GLY A 103 19.54 -0.61 -3.47
CA GLY A 103 18.64 -0.20 -2.39
C GLY A 103 18.90 -0.94 -1.11
N GLU A 104 17.80 -1.28 -0.42
CA GLU A 104 17.87 -1.91 0.89
C GLU A 104 18.64 -3.22 0.83
N ARG A 105 19.49 -3.43 1.83
CA ARG A 105 20.27 -4.65 2.04
C ARG A 105 21.14 -5.05 0.84
N GLY A 106 21.53 -4.08 0.03
CA GLY A 106 22.39 -4.34 -1.12
C GLY A 106 21.67 -4.91 -2.34
N VAL A 107 20.35 -4.88 -2.37
CA VAL A 107 19.58 -5.42 -3.49
C VAL A 107 19.60 -4.41 -4.64
N PRO A 108 20.01 -4.83 -5.86
CA PRO A 108 19.95 -3.95 -7.02
C PRO A 108 18.51 -3.55 -7.34
N ILE A 109 18.31 -2.28 -7.71
CA ILE A 109 16.98 -1.77 -8.01
C ILE A 109 16.78 -1.70 -9.52
N HIS A 110 15.86 -2.49 -10.05
CA HIS A 110 15.56 -2.55 -11.48
C HIS A 110 14.07 -2.43 -11.79
N ASP A 111 13.23 -2.97 -10.92
CA ASP A 111 11.85 -3.30 -11.28
C ASP A 111 10.86 -2.70 -10.29
N GLU A 112 9.63 -2.48 -10.78
CA GLU A 112 8.52 -2.12 -9.89
C GLU A 112 7.57 -3.30 -9.78
N ILE A 113 7.00 -3.45 -8.58
CA ILE A 113 6.03 -4.49 -8.28
C ILE A 113 4.74 -3.80 -7.86
N VAL A 114 3.62 -4.22 -8.46
CA VAL A 114 2.29 -3.73 -8.10
C VAL A 114 1.62 -4.80 -7.25
N LEU A 115 1.17 -4.41 -6.06
CA LEU A 115 0.40 -5.29 -5.18
C LEU A 115 -0.99 -4.73 -5.03
N GLU A 116 -2.00 -5.60 -5.02
CA GLU A 116 -3.41 -5.20 -4.94
C GLU A 116 -4.14 -5.98 -3.87
N LEU A 117 -5.09 -5.30 -3.24
CA LEU A 117 -6.04 -5.91 -2.30
C LEU A 117 -7.44 -5.66 -2.85
N GLU A 118 -8.23 -6.72 -3.03
CA GLU A 118 -9.62 -6.59 -3.43
C GLU A 118 -10.46 -6.16 -2.23
N ILE A 119 -11.36 -5.21 -2.46
CA ILE A 119 -12.23 -4.67 -1.44
C ILE A 119 -13.67 -5.03 -1.79
N GLU A 120 -14.36 -5.71 -0.89
CA GLU A 120 -15.79 -5.94 -1.07
C GLU A 120 -16.54 -4.67 -0.71
N PRO A 121 -17.48 -4.22 -1.53
CA PRO A 121 -18.32 -3.10 -1.18
C PRO A 121 -19.03 -3.35 0.13
N TYR A 122 -19.22 -2.30 0.92
CA TYR A 122 -19.82 -2.41 2.26
C TYR A 122 -21.18 -3.10 2.25
N LEU A 123 -22.03 -2.76 1.26
CA LEU A 123 -23.35 -3.37 1.14
C LEU A 123 -23.27 -4.85 0.83
N ASP A 124 -22.33 -5.26 -0.01
CA ASP A 124 -22.14 -6.68 -0.32
C ASP A 124 -21.64 -7.44 0.90
N THR A 125 -20.76 -6.83 1.67
CA THR A 125 -20.27 -7.42 2.91
C THR A 125 -21.41 -7.68 3.88
N LEU A 126 -22.33 -6.72 4.05
CA LEU A 126 -23.50 -6.88 4.91
C LEU A 126 -24.41 -7.98 4.39
N GLY A 127 -24.63 -8.03 3.09
CA GLY A 127 -25.41 -9.08 2.47
C GLY A 127 -24.79 -10.46 2.66
N SER A 128 -23.48 -10.54 2.49
CA SER A 128 -22.72 -11.78 2.68
C SER A 128 -22.82 -12.27 4.12
N GLU A 129 -22.73 -11.37 5.07
CA GLU A 129 -22.86 -11.71 6.49
C GLU A 129 -24.23 -12.30 6.80
N GLY A 130 -25.27 -11.71 6.21
CA GLY A 130 -26.60 -12.23 6.37
C GLY A 130 -26.75 -13.64 5.82
N ASN A 131 -26.08 -13.93 4.71
CA ASN A 131 -26.12 -15.25 4.11
C ASN A 131 -25.24 -16.24 4.85
N ASP A 132 -24.10 -15.79 5.32
CA ASP A 132 -23.12 -16.64 5.98
C ASP A 132 -23.59 -17.12 7.35
N SER A 133 -24.56 -16.47 7.90
CA SER A 133 -25.12 -16.90 9.16
C SER A 133 -25.93 -18.22 9.06
N VAL A 134 -26.06 -18.68 7.86
CA VAL A 134 -26.81 -19.94 7.60
C VAL A 134 -25.99 -21.18 7.97
#